data_bc011c0481a3c12f1631e673a8eef287
#
_entry.id   bc011c0481a3c12f1631e673a8eef287
#
_cell.length_a   1.000
_cell.length_b   1.000
_cell.length_c   1.000
_cell.angle_alpha   90.00
_cell.angle_beta   90.00
_cell.angle_gamma   90.00
#
_symmetry.space_group_name_H-M   'P 1'
#
loop_
_entity.id
_entity.type
_entity.pdbx_description
1 polymer ?
#
loop_
_entity_poly.entity_id
_entity_poly.type
_entity_poly.pdbx_seq_one_letter_code
_entity_poly.pdbx_strand_id
1 'polypeptide(L)'
;MQEGNWTIEPADLHEVRRLARELELSELTASVLVRRGLSEPERARAFLAAEAPGYDPFALGDMAQAVQRIRAAVSAGEKICVHGDYDVDGVAATALAVHLLREIGADVSWALPSRFDEGYGLTPGMLERLAGDGCSLVLTVDCGITAIDEVAKAAELGLEVIVTDHHRPGERLPDCPIVAPRPSDYPFAGLCGTGVVYKLGEALFGADSEFLQNELDLVCLATIADVVPLLDENRWLVTAGLKRLGRTTRPGLRALMRVAGVDPATIDTGQIGFRLAPRINAAGRLGHPDLALKLLLGEDEEEASRQARKLEELNRERQVVEDGILREAVQQVESWPESMRSRRAYVIAGADWNEGVIGIVASRLVERFARPVVLVAGSDGDWKGSGRSIPAFDLHGGVVACSSLLERFGGHRAAAGFSIRPENLEEFKESFTIFATEALSDVDLVPVTKVDAIVPPRTKLKLDLCQELARLAPFGIGNPGVTLLAPGCELTDLAGCGDGKHLRFRVRLDGCDAGSAIAFGM
;
A
#
# COMPACT_ATOMS: atom_id res chain seq x y z
N MET A 1 -5.43 26.14 -11.32
CA MET A 1 -4.46 25.07 -11.65
C MET A 1 -3.09 25.61 -11.27
N GLN A 2 -2.34 24.91 -10.42
CA GLN A 2 -0.92 25.22 -10.24
C GLN A 2 -0.21 24.90 -11.57
N GLU A 3 0.62 25.83 -12.05
CA GLU A 3 1.51 25.53 -13.18
C GLU A 3 2.47 24.43 -12.74
N GLY A 4 2.36 23.24 -13.34
CA GLY A 4 3.24 22.11 -13.07
C GLY A 4 4.32 22.02 -14.16
N ASN A 5 5.50 21.58 -13.76
CA ASN A 5 6.57 21.25 -14.70
C ASN A 5 6.42 19.80 -15.15
N TRP A 6 6.97 19.48 -16.31
CA TRP A 6 7.14 18.09 -16.72
C TRP A 6 8.63 17.81 -17.00
N THR A 7 9.00 16.55 -16.78
CA THR A 7 10.35 16.07 -17.05
C THR A 7 10.28 14.78 -17.84
N ILE A 8 11.27 14.57 -18.69
CA ILE A 8 11.47 13.32 -19.39
C ILE A 8 12.92 12.93 -19.31
N GLU A 9 13.18 11.71 -18.85
CA GLU A 9 14.54 11.17 -18.83
C GLU A 9 15.02 10.90 -20.26
N PRO A 10 16.30 11.12 -20.57
CA PRO A 10 16.83 10.77 -21.87
C PRO A 10 16.74 9.27 -22.11
N ALA A 11 16.56 8.86 -23.37
CA ALA A 11 16.63 7.46 -23.78
C ALA A 11 17.58 7.34 -24.98
N ASP A 12 18.39 6.30 -24.98
CA ASP A 12 19.23 6.00 -26.13
C ASP A 12 18.37 5.47 -27.29
N LEU A 13 18.32 6.21 -28.38
CA LEU A 13 17.52 5.85 -29.55
C LEU A 13 17.98 4.56 -30.22
N HIS A 14 19.26 4.19 -30.07
CA HIS A 14 19.75 2.92 -30.59
C HIS A 14 19.16 1.75 -29.78
N GLU A 15 19.17 1.84 -28.46
CA GLU A 15 18.53 0.85 -27.57
C GLU A 15 17.03 0.76 -27.82
N VAL A 16 16.34 1.91 -27.95
CA VAL A 16 14.91 1.94 -28.28
C VAL A 16 14.61 1.18 -29.56
N ARG A 17 15.34 1.45 -30.65
CA ARG A 17 15.13 0.78 -31.94
C ARG A 17 15.52 -0.69 -31.91
N ARG A 18 16.56 -1.06 -31.17
CA ARG A 18 16.94 -2.46 -30.95
C ARG A 18 15.81 -3.19 -30.26
N LEU A 19 15.35 -2.69 -29.11
CA LEU A 19 14.30 -3.28 -28.30
C LEU A 19 12.97 -3.40 -29.08
N ALA A 20 12.60 -2.35 -29.81
CA ALA A 20 11.40 -2.34 -30.65
C ALA A 20 11.41 -3.47 -31.69
N ARG A 21 12.55 -3.71 -32.35
CA ARG A 21 12.69 -4.79 -33.35
C ARG A 21 12.69 -6.17 -32.73
N GLU A 22 13.42 -6.37 -31.61
CA GLU A 22 13.59 -7.69 -30.98
C GLU A 22 12.32 -8.17 -30.25
N LEU A 23 11.47 -7.24 -29.79
CA LEU A 23 10.23 -7.56 -29.07
C LEU A 23 8.97 -7.29 -29.90
N GLU A 24 9.11 -6.87 -31.16
CA GLU A 24 8.00 -6.54 -32.05
C GLU A 24 7.06 -5.47 -31.43
N LEU A 25 7.67 -4.41 -30.86
CA LEU A 25 6.97 -3.29 -30.23
C LEU A 25 7.08 -2.02 -31.05
N SER A 26 6.16 -1.08 -30.84
CA SER A 26 6.34 0.29 -31.31
C SER A 26 7.55 0.95 -30.66
N GLU A 27 8.21 1.88 -31.37
CA GLU A 27 9.30 2.68 -30.77
C GLU A 27 8.82 3.46 -29.54
N LEU A 28 7.54 3.80 -29.47
CA LEU A 28 6.95 4.49 -28.33
C LEU A 28 6.95 3.59 -27.08
N THR A 29 6.45 2.36 -27.17
CA THR A 29 6.46 1.41 -26.07
C THR A 29 7.88 1.00 -25.68
N ALA A 30 8.76 0.76 -26.66
CA ALA A 30 10.17 0.48 -26.39
C ALA A 30 10.85 1.66 -25.65
N SER A 31 10.51 2.90 -26.02
CA SER A 31 10.99 4.11 -25.34
C SER A 31 10.58 4.18 -23.86
N VAL A 32 9.34 3.75 -23.53
CA VAL A 32 8.88 3.63 -22.15
C VAL A 32 9.70 2.59 -21.39
N LEU A 33 9.90 1.41 -21.97
CA LEU A 33 10.69 0.34 -21.34
C LEU A 33 12.13 0.77 -21.07
N VAL A 34 12.81 1.39 -22.06
CA VAL A 34 14.19 1.87 -21.91
C VAL A 34 14.30 2.89 -20.76
N ARG A 35 13.37 3.86 -20.67
CA ARG A 35 13.34 4.85 -19.59
C ARG A 35 13.06 4.25 -18.21
N ARG A 36 12.38 3.10 -18.17
CA ARG A 36 12.17 2.33 -16.94
C ARG A 36 13.34 1.39 -16.61
N GLY A 37 14.47 1.50 -17.33
CA GLY A 37 15.68 0.69 -17.10
C GLY A 37 15.61 -0.72 -17.66
N LEU A 38 14.68 -0.97 -18.59
CA LEU A 38 14.45 -2.27 -19.24
C LEU A 38 14.99 -2.24 -20.67
N SER A 39 16.25 -1.82 -20.87
CA SER A 39 16.88 -1.74 -22.18
C SER A 39 17.35 -3.11 -22.70
N GLU A 40 17.61 -4.07 -21.81
CA GLU A 40 18.02 -5.43 -22.21
C GLU A 40 16.82 -6.28 -22.63
N PRO A 41 16.83 -6.86 -23.85
CA PRO A 41 15.68 -7.58 -24.41
C PRO A 41 15.17 -8.75 -23.56
N GLU A 42 16.07 -9.49 -22.92
CA GLU A 42 15.69 -10.61 -22.05
C GLU A 42 14.94 -10.11 -20.80
N ARG A 43 15.46 -9.07 -20.15
CA ARG A 43 14.80 -8.45 -18.99
C ARG A 43 13.45 -7.83 -19.36
N ALA A 44 13.38 -7.16 -20.50
CA ALA A 44 12.13 -6.58 -21.00
C ALA A 44 11.10 -7.67 -21.33
N ARG A 45 11.54 -8.81 -21.90
CA ARG A 45 10.67 -9.96 -22.20
C ARG A 45 10.13 -10.59 -20.91
N ALA A 46 10.99 -10.85 -19.92
CA ALA A 46 10.59 -11.38 -18.62
C ALA A 46 9.61 -10.43 -17.90
N PHE A 47 9.88 -9.11 -17.95
CA PHE A 47 8.97 -8.10 -17.41
C PHE A 47 7.60 -8.12 -18.10
N LEU A 48 7.55 -8.17 -19.43
CA LEU A 48 6.28 -8.18 -20.19
C LEU A 48 5.50 -9.49 -19.96
N ALA A 49 6.20 -10.61 -19.78
CA ALA A 49 5.60 -11.91 -19.48
C ALA A 49 5.19 -12.03 -18.01
N ALA A 50 5.68 -11.16 -17.14
CA ALA A 50 5.57 -11.27 -15.68
C ALA A 50 5.98 -12.67 -15.21
N GLU A 51 7.19 -13.08 -15.58
CA GLU A 51 7.74 -14.39 -15.24
C GLU A 51 8.03 -14.50 -13.74
N ALA A 52 7.74 -15.68 -13.15
CA ALA A 52 8.10 -15.98 -11.78
C ALA A 52 9.63 -16.06 -11.64
N PRO A 53 10.27 -15.31 -10.71
CA PRO A 53 11.72 -15.36 -10.57
C PRO A 53 12.23 -16.68 -9.96
N GLY A 54 11.35 -17.46 -9.31
CA GLY A 54 11.70 -18.76 -8.73
C GLY A 54 12.66 -18.67 -7.54
N TYR A 55 12.59 -17.61 -6.75
CA TYR A 55 13.45 -17.43 -5.58
C TYR A 55 13.15 -18.48 -4.51
N ASP A 56 14.22 -19.05 -3.94
CA ASP A 56 14.13 -20.05 -2.88
C ASP A 56 13.51 -19.43 -1.61
N PRO A 57 12.36 -19.94 -1.12
CA PRO A 57 11.74 -19.45 0.10
C PRO A 57 12.65 -19.62 1.34
N PHE A 58 13.55 -20.60 1.33
CA PHE A 58 14.48 -20.83 2.45
C PHE A 58 15.59 -19.77 2.56
N ALA A 59 15.71 -18.87 1.60
CA ALA A 59 16.57 -17.69 1.70
C ALA A 59 15.97 -16.55 2.56
N LEU A 60 14.68 -16.66 2.95
CA LEU A 60 14.02 -15.69 3.86
C LEU A 60 14.38 -15.98 5.32
N GLY A 61 15.52 -15.47 5.78
CA GLY A 61 15.94 -15.52 7.19
C GLY A 61 15.86 -16.94 7.77
N ASP A 62 15.17 -17.09 8.90
CA ASP A 62 15.05 -18.34 9.65
C ASP A 62 13.92 -19.27 9.14
N MET A 63 13.58 -19.22 7.85
CA MET A 63 12.48 -20.01 7.26
C MET A 63 12.56 -21.49 7.62
N ALA A 64 13.76 -22.09 7.58
CA ALA A 64 13.93 -23.51 7.89
C ALA A 64 13.55 -23.84 9.36
N GLN A 65 13.94 -22.97 10.30
CA GLN A 65 13.59 -23.09 11.71
C GLN A 65 12.09 -22.90 11.93
N ALA A 66 11.50 -21.90 11.28
CA ALA A 66 10.07 -21.60 11.33
C ALA A 66 9.24 -22.82 10.86
N VAL A 67 9.56 -23.36 9.69
CA VAL A 67 8.89 -24.56 9.13
C VAL A 67 9.03 -25.77 10.06
N GLN A 68 10.24 -26.01 10.60
CA GLN A 68 10.48 -27.11 11.53
C GLN A 68 9.63 -26.95 12.81
N ARG A 69 9.59 -25.74 13.38
CA ARG A 69 8.83 -25.46 14.61
C ARG A 69 7.33 -25.59 14.41
N ILE A 70 6.81 -25.06 13.29
CA ILE A 70 5.39 -25.20 12.94
C ILE A 70 5.01 -26.68 12.80
N ARG A 71 5.78 -27.47 12.06
CA ARG A 71 5.53 -28.93 11.90
C ARG A 71 5.60 -29.68 13.24
N ALA A 72 6.52 -29.30 14.13
CA ALA A 72 6.60 -29.87 15.47
C ALA A 72 5.35 -29.55 16.29
N ALA A 73 4.87 -28.29 16.27
CA ALA A 73 3.64 -27.88 16.95
C ALA A 73 2.42 -28.69 16.47
N VAL A 74 2.26 -28.81 15.16
CA VAL A 74 1.16 -29.61 14.57
C VAL A 74 1.25 -31.07 15.01
N SER A 75 2.44 -31.68 14.98
CA SER A 75 2.64 -33.07 15.37
C SER A 75 2.38 -33.32 16.86
N ALA A 76 2.62 -32.29 17.70
CA ALA A 76 2.37 -32.35 19.13
C ALA A 76 0.92 -31.97 19.51
N GLY A 77 0.10 -31.52 18.56
CA GLY A 77 -1.26 -31.00 18.83
C GLY A 77 -1.26 -29.70 19.61
N GLU A 78 -0.20 -28.90 19.49
CA GLU A 78 -0.09 -27.60 20.14
C GLU A 78 -1.01 -26.58 19.47
N LYS A 79 -1.60 -25.68 20.27
CA LYS A 79 -2.42 -24.58 19.78
C LYS A 79 -1.56 -23.45 19.26
N ILE A 80 -1.78 -23.06 18.01
CA ILE A 80 -1.07 -21.97 17.33
C ILE A 80 -2.00 -20.75 17.23
N CYS A 81 -1.52 -19.57 17.60
CA CYS A 81 -2.22 -18.32 17.33
C CYS A 81 -1.51 -17.55 16.23
N VAL A 82 -2.24 -17.17 15.16
CA VAL A 82 -1.79 -16.21 14.16
C VAL A 82 -2.12 -14.82 14.65
N HIS A 83 -1.11 -13.96 14.80
CA HIS A 83 -1.28 -12.56 15.18
C HIS A 83 -0.87 -11.65 14.03
N GLY A 84 -1.85 -10.91 13.46
CA GLY A 84 -1.63 -9.99 12.34
C GLY A 84 -1.80 -8.53 12.71
N ASP A 85 -1.71 -7.66 11.68
CA ASP A 85 -2.06 -6.24 11.80
C ASP A 85 -3.53 -5.99 11.39
N TYR A 86 -4.00 -4.75 11.59
CA TYR A 86 -5.41 -4.33 11.39
C TYR A 86 -5.71 -3.83 9.97
N ASP A 87 -4.73 -3.67 9.08
CA ASP A 87 -4.93 -3.21 7.71
C ASP A 87 -5.13 -4.38 6.73
N VAL A 88 -5.21 -4.08 5.43
CA VAL A 88 -5.48 -5.12 4.41
C VAL A 88 -4.38 -6.15 4.38
N ASP A 89 -3.11 -5.75 4.51
CA ASP A 89 -1.98 -6.69 4.44
C ASP A 89 -2.00 -7.61 5.66
N GLY A 90 -2.08 -7.07 6.88
CA GLY A 90 -2.17 -7.87 8.10
C GLY A 90 -3.40 -8.80 8.13
N VAL A 91 -4.56 -8.30 7.69
CA VAL A 91 -5.80 -9.11 7.61
C VAL A 91 -5.66 -10.23 6.58
N ALA A 92 -5.13 -9.95 5.39
CA ALA A 92 -4.94 -10.96 4.34
C ALA A 92 -3.82 -11.95 4.70
N ALA A 93 -2.73 -11.48 5.31
CA ALA A 93 -1.66 -12.33 5.82
C ALA A 93 -2.17 -13.28 6.91
N THR A 94 -3.03 -12.78 7.82
CA THR A 94 -3.67 -13.62 8.84
C THR A 94 -4.58 -14.66 8.20
N ALA A 95 -5.42 -14.27 7.22
CA ALA A 95 -6.29 -15.22 6.52
C ALA A 95 -5.48 -16.30 5.82
N LEU A 96 -4.43 -15.92 5.09
CA LEU A 96 -3.55 -16.86 4.41
C LEU A 96 -2.85 -17.80 5.39
N ALA A 97 -2.26 -17.28 6.47
CA ALA A 97 -1.59 -18.10 7.49
C ALA A 97 -2.55 -19.10 8.14
N VAL A 98 -3.78 -18.68 8.46
CA VAL A 98 -4.82 -19.58 8.99
C VAL A 98 -5.16 -20.67 7.99
N HIS A 99 -5.27 -20.38 6.68
CA HIS A 99 -5.49 -21.41 5.66
C HIS A 99 -4.33 -22.39 5.57
N LEU A 100 -3.07 -21.89 5.53
CA LEU A 100 -1.87 -22.72 5.49
C LEU A 100 -1.81 -23.68 6.68
N LEU A 101 -2.06 -23.16 7.89
CA LEU A 101 -1.99 -23.95 9.11
C LEU A 101 -3.14 -24.98 9.21
N ARG A 102 -4.35 -24.63 8.78
CA ARG A 102 -5.48 -25.57 8.71
C ARG A 102 -5.23 -26.71 7.73
N GLU A 103 -4.62 -26.40 6.57
CA GLU A 103 -4.32 -27.39 5.53
C GLU A 103 -3.32 -28.44 6.03
N ILE A 104 -2.39 -28.09 6.92
CA ILE A 104 -1.48 -29.05 7.55
C ILE A 104 -2.03 -29.67 8.84
N GLY A 105 -3.29 -29.37 9.20
CA GLY A 105 -3.99 -29.96 10.35
C GLY A 105 -3.69 -29.33 11.71
N ALA A 106 -3.25 -28.07 11.76
CA ALA A 106 -3.00 -27.35 13.02
C ALA A 106 -4.31 -26.97 13.76
N ASP A 107 -4.25 -27.01 15.10
CA ASP A 107 -5.21 -26.27 15.94
C ASP A 107 -4.86 -24.78 15.93
N VAL A 108 -5.59 -23.98 15.13
CA VAL A 108 -5.24 -22.60 14.86
C VAL A 108 -6.34 -21.63 15.30
N SER A 109 -5.92 -20.61 16.05
CA SER A 109 -6.71 -19.43 16.39
C SER A 109 -6.04 -18.17 15.81
N TRP A 110 -6.70 -17.02 15.91
CA TRP A 110 -6.13 -15.74 15.47
C TRP A 110 -6.42 -14.62 16.46
N ALA A 111 -5.61 -13.58 16.39
CA ALA A 111 -5.79 -12.35 17.14
C ALA A 111 -5.36 -11.16 16.27
N LEU A 112 -6.21 -10.15 16.16
CA LEU A 112 -5.90 -8.88 15.50
C LEU A 112 -5.98 -7.74 16.50
N PRO A 113 -5.03 -6.78 16.50
CA PRO A 113 -5.05 -5.66 17.43
C PRO A 113 -6.14 -4.66 17.06
N SER A 114 -6.70 -3.99 18.06
CA SER A 114 -7.51 -2.78 17.86
C SER A 114 -6.58 -1.57 17.82
N ARG A 115 -6.70 -0.77 16.78
CA ARG A 115 -5.95 0.50 16.66
C ARG A 115 -6.16 1.43 17.86
N PHE A 116 -7.36 1.39 18.45
CA PHE A 116 -7.78 2.30 19.50
C PHE A 116 -7.45 1.81 20.91
N ASP A 117 -7.47 0.48 21.13
CA ASP A 117 -7.32 -0.11 22.46
C ASP A 117 -5.90 -0.63 22.71
N GLU A 118 -5.32 -1.32 21.73
CA GLU A 118 -4.06 -2.06 21.87
C GLU A 118 -2.89 -1.43 21.09
N GLY A 119 -3.20 -0.68 20.03
CA GLY A 119 -2.18 -0.07 19.15
C GLY A 119 -1.69 -1.03 18.08
N TYR A 120 -0.42 -0.97 17.72
CA TYR A 120 0.21 -1.77 16.67
C TYR A 120 1.06 -2.89 17.26
N GLY A 121 0.93 -4.10 16.68
CA GLY A 121 1.78 -5.25 16.98
C GLY A 121 1.43 -5.98 18.28
N LEU A 122 2.37 -6.77 18.77
CA LEU A 122 2.22 -7.54 20.01
C LEU A 122 2.13 -6.62 21.22
N THR A 123 1.33 -7.02 22.22
CA THR A 123 1.24 -6.32 23.50
C THR A 123 1.28 -7.32 24.65
N PRO A 124 1.82 -6.92 25.83
CA PRO A 124 1.87 -7.80 27.01
C PRO A 124 0.50 -8.36 27.40
N GLY A 125 -0.56 -7.54 27.38
CA GLY A 125 -1.90 -7.98 27.73
C GLY A 125 -2.48 -9.02 26.76
N MET A 126 -2.16 -8.91 25.47
CA MET A 126 -2.53 -9.92 24.47
C MET A 126 -1.78 -11.22 24.72
N LEU A 127 -0.47 -11.18 24.96
CA LEU A 127 0.34 -12.37 25.24
C LEU A 127 -0.15 -13.11 26.49
N GLU A 128 -0.54 -12.39 27.55
CA GLU A 128 -1.13 -12.96 28.74
C GLU A 128 -2.46 -13.69 28.45
N ARG A 129 -3.32 -13.10 27.59
CA ARG A 129 -4.56 -13.77 27.15
C ARG A 129 -4.27 -15.04 26.37
N LEU A 130 -3.35 -14.98 25.39
CA LEU A 130 -3.00 -16.14 24.57
C LEU A 130 -2.42 -17.29 25.38
N ALA A 131 -1.55 -17.01 26.37
CA ALA A 131 -1.04 -18.00 27.30
C ALA A 131 -2.17 -18.60 28.14
N GLY A 132 -3.09 -17.76 28.65
CA GLY A 132 -4.29 -18.21 29.39
C GLY A 132 -5.23 -19.09 28.59
N ASP A 133 -5.31 -18.87 27.27
CA ASP A 133 -6.12 -19.65 26.31
C ASP A 133 -5.42 -20.96 25.86
N GLY A 134 -4.25 -21.26 26.43
CA GLY A 134 -3.49 -22.49 26.16
C GLY A 134 -2.75 -22.47 24.82
N CYS A 135 -2.47 -21.33 24.23
CA CYS A 135 -1.54 -21.21 23.12
C CYS A 135 -0.14 -21.62 23.54
N SER A 136 0.61 -22.25 22.64
CA SER A 136 2.03 -22.58 22.80
C SER A 136 2.91 -21.84 21.82
N LEU A 137 2.38 -21.53 20.62
CA LEU A 137 3.11 -20.86 19.55
C LEU A 137 2.32 -19.67 19.00
N VAL A 138 2.96 -18.52 18.91
CA VAL A 138 2.44 -17.33 18.23
C VAL A 138 3.19 -17.15 16.93
N LEU A 139 2.47 -17.15 15.83
CA LEU A 139 2.98 -16.78 14.50
C LEU A 139 2.55 -15.35 14.20
N THR A 140 3.47 -14.39 14.26
CA THR A 140 3.14 -13.02 13.83
C THR A 140 3.19 -12.92 12.31
N VAL A 141 2.30 -12.15 11.74
CA VAL A 141 2.24 -11.88 10.30
C VAL A 141 2.08 -10.39 10.07
N ASP A 142 2.92 -9.82 9.21
CA ASP A 142 2.94 -8.38 8.90
C ASP A 142 3.25 -7.49 10.11
N CYS A 143 3.89 -8.04 11.14
CA CYS A 143 4.33 -7.32 12.33
C CYS A 143 5.35 -8.15 13.13
N GLY A 144 6.00 -7.51 14.10
CA GLY A 144 6.80 -8.20 15.11
C GLY A 144 8.31 -8.06 14.97
N ILE A 145 8.86 -7.61 13.85
CA ILE A 145 10.31 -7.52 13.64
C ILE A 145 11.02 -6.56 14.60
N THR A 146 10.28 -5.66 15.23
CA THR A 146 10.80 -4.72 16.26
C THR A 146 10.33 -5.04 17.67
N ALA A 147 9.58 -6.13 17.89
CA ALA A 147 8.91 -6.48 19.14
C ALA A 147 9.86 -7.23 20.12
N ILE A 148 10.98 -6.60 20.51
CA ILE A 148 12.02 -7.23 21.34
C ILE A 148 11.50 -7.56 22.74
N ASP A 149 10.89 -6.57 23.41
CA ASP A 149 10.44 -6.71 24.79
C ASP A 149 9.20 -7.62 24.87
N GLU A 150 8.35 -7.57 23.84
CA GLU A 150 7.16 -8.42 23.75
C GLU A 150 7.52 -9.89 23.52
N VAL A 151 8.52 -10.17 22.69
CA VAL A 151 9.03 -11.55 22.48
C VAL A 151 9.68 -12.08 23.77
N ALA A 152 10.46 -11.26 24.47
CA ALA A 152 11.00 -11.64 25.78
C ALA A 152 9.87 -11.93 26.79
N LYS A 153 8.82 -11.10 26.79
CA LYS A 153 7.63 -11.32 27.64
C LYS A 153 6.88 -12.59 27.27
N ALA A 154 6.76 -12.91 25.99
CA ALA A 154 6.15 -14.16 25.51
C ALA A 154 6.90 -15.37 26.08
N ALA A 155 8.24 -15.36 26.04
CA ALA A 155 9.06 -16.44 26.61
C ALA A 155 8.86 -16.61 28.12
N GLU A 156 8.72 -15.50 28.91
CA GLU A 156 8.37 -15.55 30.31
C GLU A 156 7.01 -16.23 30.57
N LEU A 157 6.08 -16.10 29.65
CA LEU A 157 4.74 -16.69 29.73
C LEU A 157 4.69 -18.12 29.16
N GLY A 158 5.81 -18.67 28.71
CA GLY A 158 5.89 -19.99 28.09
C GLY A 158 5.37 -20.07 26.67
N LEU A 159 5.24 -18.93 26.00
CA LEU A 159 4.88 -18.83 24.58
C LEU A 159 6.15 -18.77 23.72
N GLU A 160 6.20 -19.55 22.67
CA GLU A 160 7.19 -19.37 21.59
C GLU A 160 6.62 -18.44 20.51
N VAL A 161 7.50 -17.68 19.85
CA VAL A 161 7.12 -16.73 18.81
C VAL A 161 7.90 -17.06 17.54
N ILE A 162 7.23 -17.00 16.40
CA ILE A 162 7.84 -16.92 15.07
C ILE A 162 7.37 -15.61 14.46
N VAL A 163 8.31 -14.78 14.01
CA VAL A 163 8.01 -13.52 13.33
C VAL A 163 8.02 -13.72 11.82
N THR A 164 6.92 -13.38 11.13
CA THR A 164 6.92 -13.16 9.68
C THR A 164 6.57 -11.71 9.40
N ASP A 165 7.47 -10.96 8.80
CA ASP A 165 7.34 -9.51 8.65
C ASP A 165 8.09 -9.02 7.39
N HIS A 166 7.74 -7.83 6.91
CA HIS A 166 8.41 -7.17 5.80
C HIS A 166 8.91 -5.75 6.16
N HIS A 167 8.55 -5.26 7.33
CA HIS A 167 8.93 -3.95 7.81
C HIS A 167 10.45 -3.82 8.02
N ARG A 168 10.91 -2.60 8.18
CA ARG A 168 12.34 -2.35 8.46
C ARG A 168 12.69 -2.81 9.86
N PRO A 169 13.72 -3.63 10.01
CA PRO A 169 14.20 -4.02 11.32
C PRO A 169 14.77 -2.81 12.09
N GLY A 170 14.72 -2.88 13.42
CA GLY A 170 15.46 -1.97 14.28
C GLY A 170 16.96 -2.29 14.33
N GLU A 171 17.71 -1.60 15.19
CA GLU A 171 19.13 -1.89 15.45
C GLU A 171 19.35 -3.27 16.09
N ARG A 172 18.35 -3.76 16.81
CA ARG A 172 18.31 -5.07 17.44
C ARG A 172 17.08 -5.82 16.97
N LEU A 173 17.19 -7.13 16.93
CA LEU A 173 16.10 -8.04 16.56
C LEU A 173 15.58 -8.78 17.80
N PRO A 174 14.31 -9.21 17.81
CA PRO A 174 13.78 -10.12 18.83
C PRO A 174 14.49 -11.48 18.77
N ASP A 175 14.60 -12.14 19.94
CA ASP A 175 15.25 -13.45 20.08
C ASP A 175 14.26 -14.59 19.77
N CYS A 176 13.94 -14.74 18.49
CA CYS A 176 13.06 -15.78 17.96
C CYS A 176 13.34 -15.99 16.48
N PRO A 177 12.83 -17.08 15.84
CA PRO A 177 12.94 -17.24 14.39
C PRO A 177 12.25 -16.09 13.64
N ILE A 178 12.98 -15.46 12.70
CA ILE A 178 12.51 -14.33 11.90
C ILE A 178 12.52 -14.69 10.41
N VAL A 179 11.34 -14.67 9.80
CA VAL A 179 11.12 -14.85 8.36
C VAL A 179 10.79 -13.49 7.76
N ALA A 180 11.79 -12.85 7.17
CA ALA A 180 11.64 -11.52 6.61
C ALA A 180 12.63 -11.29 5.47
N PRO A 181 12.28 -10.44 4.47
CA PRO A 181 13.22 -10.08 3.41
C PRO A 181 14.44 -9.29 3.91
N ARG A 182 14.35 -8.71 5.12
CA ARG A 182 15.42 -7.96 5.79
C ARG A 182 15.40 -8.27 7.30
N PRO A 183 16.55 -8.58 7.91
CA PRO A 183 17.83 -8.88 7.29
C PRO A 183 17.87 -10.35 6.81
N SER A 184 18.06 -10.57 5.52
CA SER A 184 18.25 -11.90 4.95
C SER A 184 18.94 -11.79 3.58
N ASP A 185 19.36 -12.94 3.03
CA ASP A 185 19.93 -13.03 1.68
C ASP A 185 18.86 -13.17 0.58
N TYR A 186 17.61 -12.92 0.91
CA TYR A 186 16.52 -13.02 -0.06
C TYR A 186 16.67 -11.97 -1.17
N PRO A 187 16.63 -12.36 -2.45
CA PRO A 187 16.98 -11.47 -3.55
C PRO A 187 16.05 -10.28 -3.72
N PHE A 188 14.80 -10.37 -3.26
CA PHE A 188 13.79 -9.34 -3.44
C PHE A 188 13.24 -8.83 -2.10
N ALA A 189 13.60 -7.62 -1.73
CA ALA A 189 13.22 -7.01 -0.46
C ALA A 189 11.87 -6.26 -0.49
N GLY A 190 11.10 -6.40 -1.56
CA GLY A 190 9.87 -5.63 -1.81
C GLY A 190 8.56 -6.39 -1.53
N LEU A 191 8.59 -7.57 -0.94
CA LEU A 191 7.37 -8.30 -0.54
C LEU A 191 6.59 -7.51 0.51
N CYS A 192 5.27 -7.62 0.51
CA CYS A 192 4.39 -7.26 1.63
C CYS A 192 4.29 -8.42 2.63
N GLY A 193 3.69 -8.21 3.80
CA GLY A 193 3.54 -9.24 4.83
C GLY A 193 2.83 -10.49 4.33
N THR A 194 1.73 -10.35 3.58
CA THR A 194 1.06 -11.49 2.92
C THR A 194 1.96 -12.20 1.92
N GLY A 195 2.83 -11.47 1.21
CA GLY A 195 3.83 -12.06 0.31
C GLY A 195 4.85 -12.93 1.07
N VAL A 196 5.29 -12.49 2.26
CA VAL A 196 6.17 -13.28 3.13
C VAL A 196 5.47 -14.55 3.62
N VAL A 197 4.20 -14.46 4.01
CA VAL A 197 3.40 -15.64 4.39
C VAL A 197 3.18 -16.58 3.21
N TYR A 198 3.03 -16.05 1.99
CA TYR A 198 2.96 -16.88 0.77
C TYR A 198 4.25 -17.68 0.58
N LYS A 199 5.42 -17.08 0.80
CA LYS A 199 6.72 -17.80 0.77
C LYS A 199 6.83 -18.85 1.87
N LEU A 200 6.25 -18.62 3.07
CA LEU A 200 6.12 -19.67 4.08
C LEU A 200 5.26 -20.83 3.56
N GLY A 201 4.19 -20.52 2.83
CA GLY A 201 3.39 -21.52 2.13
C GLY A 201 4.20 -22.31 1.10
N GLU A 202 5.03 -21.66 0.28
CA GLU A 202 5.95 -22.35 -0.66
C GLU A 202 6.92 -23.30 0.07
N ALA A 203 7.45 -22.88 1.24
CA ALA A 203 8.34 -23.73 2.04
C ALA A 203 7.62 -24.92 2.69
N LEU A 204 6.32 -24.81 2.97
CA LEU A 204 5.50 -25.89 3.55
C LEU A 204 5.00 -26.89 2.51
N PHE A 205 4.56 -26.42 1.33
CA PHE A 205 3.82 -27.22 0.35
C PHE A 205 4.55 -27.39 -0.99
N GLY A 206 5.59 -26.58 -1.26
CA GLY A 206 6.24 -26.46 -2.57
C GLY A 206 5.55 -25.42 -3.45
N ALA A 207 6.32 -24.80 -4.36
CA ALA A 207 5.86 -23.71 -5.22
C ALA A 207 4.74 -24.13 -6.21
N ASP A 208 4.72 -25.38 -6.62
CA ASP A 208 3.74 -25.93 -7.58
C ASP A 208 2.43 -26.38 -6.92
N SER A 209 2.24 -26.14 -5.61
CA SER A 209 1.04 -26.53 -4.89
C SER A 209 -0.22 -25.82 -5.44
N GLU A 210 -1.20 -26.60 -5.90
CA GLU A 210 -2.49 -26.08 -6.37
C GLU A 210 -3.24 -25.33 -5.25
N PHE A 211 -3.14 -25.84 -4.02
CA PHE A 211 -3.68 -25.16 -2.85
C PHE A 211 -3.10 -23.74 -2.73
N LEU A 212 -1.77 -23.63 -2.79
CA LEU A 212 -1.10 -22.33 -2.64
C LEU A 212 -1.41 -21.36 -3.81
N GLN A 213 -1.53 -21.88 -5.03
CA GLN A 213 -1.93 -21.07 -6.18
C GLN A 213 -3.34 -20.49 -6.03
N ASN A 214 -4.23 -21.16 -5.30
CA ASN A 214 -5.56 -20.66 -5.00
C ASN A 214 -5.55 -19.47 -4.03
N GLU A 215 -4.49 -19.30 -3.25
CA GLU A 215 -4.31 -18.19 -2.30
C GLU A 215 -3.78 -16.90 -2.95
N LEU A 216 -3.40 -16.92 -4.21
CA LEU A 216 -2.87 -15.75 -4.94
C LEU A 216 -3.88 -14.59 -5.02
N ASP A 217 -5.18 -14.84 -4.85
CA ASP A 217 -6.18 -13.78 -4.79
C ASP A 217 -6.00 -12.89 -3.53
N LEU A 218 -5.67 -13.47 -2.38
CA LEU A 218 -5.34 -12.74 -1.15
C LEU A 218 -3.99 -12.02 -1.27
N VAL A 219 -2.98 -12.68 -1.84
CA VAL A 219 -1.66 -12.08 -2.05
C VAL A 219 -1.73 -10.85 -2.95
N CYS A 220 -2.49 -10.94 -4.04
CA CYS A 220 -2.71 -9.83 -4.96
C CYS A 220 -3.41 -8.65 -4.27
N LEU A 221 -4.47 -8.93 -3.51
CA LEU A 221 -5.23 -7.92 -2.76
C LEU A 221 -4.30 -7.14 -1.82
N ALA A 222 -3.51 -7.86 -1.03
CA ALA A 222 -2.58 -7.30 -0.06
C ALA A 222 -1.42 -6.53 -0.70
N THR A 223 -0.72 -7.13 -1.67
CA THR A 223 0.42 -6.50 -2.36
C THR A 223 0.06 -5.15 -2.96
N ILE A 224 -1.16 -5.02 -3.51
CA ILE A 224 -1.63 -3.75 -4.07
C ILE A 224 -2.02 -2.77 -2.96
N ALA A 225 -2.69 -3.25 -1.91
CA ALA A 225 -3.18 -2.42 -0.82
C ALA A 225 -2.07 -1.82 0.04
N ASP A 226 -0.99 -2.58 0.27
CA ASP A 226 0.20 -2.16 1.02
C ASP A 226 1.14 -1.24 0.23
N VAL A 227 0.82 -0.98 -1.05
CA VAL A 227 1.52 0.01 -1.88
C VAL A 227 3.02 -0.32 -2.06
N VAL A 228 3.37 -1.60 -2.07
CA VAL A 228 4.74 -2.09 -2.35
C VAL A 228 5.05 -2.09 -3.86
N PRO A 229 6.34 -2.11 -4.27
CA PRO A 229 6.72 -2.05 -5.68
C PRO A 229 6.16 -3.22 -6.49
N LEU A 230 5.45 -2.94 -7.59
CA LEU A 230 4.94 -3.94 -8.55
C LEU A 230 6.01 -4.30 -9.59
N LEU A 231 7.16 -4.69 -9.09
CA LEU A 231 8.32 -5.12 -9.85
C LEU A 231 8.71 -6.54 -9.44
N ASP A 232 9.54 -7.19 -10.24
CA ASP A 232 10.14 -8.48 -9.91
C ASP A 232 9.08 -9.50 -9.45
N GLU A 233 9.25 -10.14 -8.30
CA GLU A 233 8.36 -11.16 -7.75
C GLU A 233 6.94 -10.63 -7.50
N ASN A 234 6.81 -9.42 -6.97
CA ASN A 234 5.49 -8.79 -6.78
C ASN A 234 4.72 -8.62 -8.10
N ARG A 235 5.43 -8.33 -9.20
CA ARG A 235 4.79 -8.23 -10.52
C ARG A 235 4.18 -9.57 -10.94
N TRP A 236 4.91 -10.67 -10.74
CA TRP A 236 4.39 -12.00 -11.00
C TRP A 236 3.20 -12.32 -10.07
N LEU A 237 3.37 -12.15 -8.75
CA LEU A 237 2.33 -12.40 -7.75
C LEU A 237 1.02 -11.66 -8.08
N VAL A 238 1.12 -10.37 -8.42
CA VAL A 238 -0.04 -9.54 -8.77
C VAL A 238 -0.63 -9.97 -10.11
N THR A 239 0.19 -10.27 -11.12
CA THR A 239 -0.33 -10.69 -12.44
C THR A 239 -1.07 -12.03 -12.36
N ALA A 240 -0.52 -13.01 -11.64
CA ALA A 240 -1.15 -14.29 -11.40
C ALA A 240 -2.39 -14.14 -10.50
N GLY A 241 -2.26 -13.35 -9.44
CA GLY A 241 -3.32 -13.09 -8.48
C GLY A 241 -4.51 -12.32 -9.05
N LEU A 242 -4.33 -11.36 -9.96
CA LEU A 242 -5.42 -10.70 -10.70
C LEU A 242 -6.24 -11.70 -11.51
N LYS A 243 -5.56 -12.64 -12.20
CA LYS A 243 -6.24 -13.70 -12.94
C LYS A 243 -7.04 -14.62 -12.02
N ARG A 244 -6.47 -14.92 -10.84
CA ARG A 244 -7.13 -15.75 -9.82
C ARG A 244 -8.30 -15.01 -9.19
N LEU A 245 -8.13 -13.74 -8.81
CA LEU A 245 -9.15 -12.89 -8.21
C LEU A 245 -10.36 -12.71 -9.15
N GLY A 246 -10.11 -12.55 -10.45
CA GLY A 246 -11.15 -12.49 -11.47
C GLY A 246 -12.00 -13.78 -11.58
N ARG A 247 -11.54 -14.89 -11.01
CA ARG A 247 -12.20 -16.20 -11.02
C ARG A 247 -12.39 -16.76 -9.61
N THR A 248 -12.19 -15.93 -8.58
CA THR A 248 -12.27 -16.39 -7.19
C THR A 248 -13.61 -17.02 -6.86
N THR A 249 -13.55 -18.13 -6.12
CA THR A 249 -14.72 -18.80 -5.57
C THR A 249 -15.00 -18.42 -4.12
N ARG A 250 -14.11 -17.60 -3.49
CA ARG A 250 -14.29 -17.15 -2.11
C ARG A 250 -15.53 -16.30 -1.96
N PRO A 251 -16.51 -16.71 -1.11
CA PRO A 251 -17.74 -15.96 -0.92
C PRO A 251 -17.48 -14.52 -0.48
N GLY A 252 -16.48 -14.31 0.40
CA GLY A 252 -16.12 -12.99 0.93
C GLY A 252 -15.62 -12.03 -0.15
N LEU A 253 -14.68 -12.44 -1.00
CA LEU A 253 -14.16 -11.59 -2.08
C LEU A 253 -15.23 -11.30 -3.14
N ARG A 254 -16.07 -12.28 -3.48
CA ARG A 254 -17.21 -12.09 -4.39
C ARG A 254 -18.23 -11.09 -3.83
N ALA A 255 -18.55 -11.20 -2.56
CA ALA A 255 -19.46 -10.28 -1.89
C ALA A 255 -18.88 -8.86 -1.81
N LEU A 256 -17.57 -8.73 -1.51
CA LEU A 256 -16.86 -7.46 -1.47
C LEU A 256 -16.84 -6.78 -2.85
N MET A 257 -16.51 -7.51 -3.93
CA MET A 257 -16.56 -7.00 -5.29
C MET A 257 -17.96 -6.53 -5.68
N ARG A 258 -19.00 -7.29 -5.30
CA ARG A 258 -20.39 -6.94 -5.58
C ARG A 258 -20.80 -5.60 -4.94
N VAL A 259 -20.52 -5.40 -3.64
CA VAL A 259 -20.86 -4.13 -2.94
C VAL A 259 -20.01 -2.97 -3.43
N ALA A 260 -18.76 -3.25 -3.88
CA ALA A 260 -17.87 -2.25 -4.47
C ALA A 260 -18.23 -1.90 -5.92
N GLY A 261 -19.14 -2.62 -6.57
CA GLY A 261 -19.46 -2.46 -7.98
C GLY A 261 -18.27 -2.78 -8.91
N VAL A 262 -17.46 -3.77 -8.53
CA VAL A 262 -16.31 -4.24 -9.31
C VAL A 262 -16.72 -5.47 -10.11
N ASP A 263 -16.49 -5.43 -11.43
CA ASP A 263 -16.67 -6.60 -12.28
C ASP A 263 -15.40 -7.47 -12.23
N PRO A 264 -15.52 -8.72 -11.74
CA PRO A 264 -14.37 -9.64 -11.67
C PRO A 264 -13.67 -9.86 -13.02
N ALA A 265 -14.40 -9.80 -14.13
CA ALA A 265 -13.84 -10.04 -15.47
C ALA A 265 -12.85 -8.95 -15.93
N THR A 266 -12.95 -7.75 -15.36
CA THR A 266 -12.15 -6.58 -15.73
C THR A 266 -11.37 -5.98 -14.57
N ILE A 267 -11.18 -6.77 -13.50
CA ILE A 267 -10.52 -6.29 -12.29
C ILE A 267 -9.05 -5.91 -12.57
N ASP A 268 -8.64 -4.77 -12.03
CA ASP A 268 -7.30 -4.22 -12.15
C ASP A 268 -6.76 -3.70 -10.80
N THR A 269 -5.51 -3.26 -10.79
CA THR A 269 -4.85 -2.72 -9.58
C THR A 269 -5.55 -1.48 -9.02
N GLY A 270 -6.09 -0.62 -9.89
CA GLY A 270 -6.82 0.58 -9.49
C GLY A 270 -8.11 0.23 -8.76
N GLN A 271 -8.87 -0.74 -9.27
CA GLN A 271 -10.10 -1.20 -8.62
C GLN A 271 -9.81 -1.84 -7.26
N ILE A 272 -8.72 -2.58 -7.13
CA ILE A 272 -8.29 -3.13 -5.84
C ILE A 272 -7.92 -1.99 -4.87
N GLY A 273 -6.99 -1.12 -5.26
CA GLY A 273 -6.46 -0.08 -4.38
C GLY A 273 -7.49 0.99 -3.98
N PHE A 274 -8.42 1.35 -4.90
CA PHE A 274 -9.39 2.43 -4.66
C PHE A 274 -10.80 1.96 -4.34
N ARG A 275 -11.14 0.68 -4.56
CA ARG A 275 -12.49 0.18 -4.31
C ARG A 275 -12.54 -0.97 -3.30
N LEU A 276 -11.67 -1.99 -3.38
CA LEU A 276 -11.72 -3.12 -2.46
C LEU A 276 -10.97 -2.83 -1.16
N ALA A 277 -9.70 -2.46 -1.23
CA ALA A 277 -8.85 -2.21 -0.07
C ALA A 277 -9.41 -1.17 0.91
N PRO A 278 -9.99 -0.02 0.48
CA PRO A 278 -10.55 0.95 1.41
C PRO A 278 -11.71 0.42 2.26
N ARG A 279 -12.47 -0.57 1.78
CA ARG A 279 -13.57 -1.21 2.52
C ARG A 279 -13.05 -2.10 3.64
N ILE A 280 -12.01 -2.88 3.36
CA ILE A 280 -11.33 -3.70 4.37
C ILE A 280 -10.69 -2.79 5.41
N ASN A 281 -9.91 -1.79 4.98
CA ASN A 281 -9.25 -0.82 5.86
C ASN A 281 -10.22 -0.03 6.74
N ALA A 282 -11.46 0.16 6.31
CA ALA A 282 -12.46 0.89 7.10
C ALA A 282 -12.79 0.18 8.42
N ALA A 283 -12.73 -1.16 8.46
CA ALA A 283 -12.91 -1.93 9.68
C ALA A 283 -11.88 -1.56 10.74
N GLY A 284 -10.59 -1.52 10.40
CA GLY A 284 -9.51 -1.13 11.33
C GLY A 284 -9.44 0.38 11.63
N ARG A 285 -10.19 1.22 10.91
CA ARG A 285 -10.21 2.69 11.12
C ARG A 285 -11.38 3.20 11.94
N LEU A 286 -12.53 2.52 11.92
CA LEU A 286 -13.75 2.93 12.60
C LEU A 286 -14.37 1.82 13.45
N GLY A 287 -13.76 0.64 13.48
CA GLY A 287 -14.26 -0.53 14.20
C GLY A 287 -13.14 -1.53 14.49
N HIS A 288 -13.46 -2.81 14.39
CA HIS A 288 -12.50 -3.88 14.66
C HIS A 288 -12.17 -4.67 13.37
N PRO A 289 -10.90 -4.99 13.08
CA PRO A 289 -10.47 -5.66 11.85
C PRO A 289 -11.01 -7.08 11.69
N ASP A 290 -11.44 -7.74 12.76
CA ASP A 290 -12.06 -9.07 12.74
C ASP A 290 -13.22 -9.20 11.72
N LEU A 291 -13.96 -8.12 11.49
CA LEU A 291 -15.05 -8.14 10.50
C LEU A 291 -14.51 -8.45 9.10
N ALA A 292 -13.37 -7.83 8.74
CA ALA A 292 -12.72 -8.05 7.46
C ALA A 292 -12.08 -9.43 7.38
N LEU A 293 -11.43 -9.88 8.47
CA LEU A 293 -10.84 -11.21 8.52
C LEU A 293 -11.90 -12.31 8.39
N LYS A 294 -13.01 -12.20 9.12
CA LYS A 294 -14.12 -13.15 9.01
C LYS A 294 -14.72 -13.19 7.61
N LEU A 295 -14.77 -12.05 6.91
CA LEU A 295 -15.18 -12.01 5.51
C LEU A 295 -14.23 -12.82 4.62
N LEU A 296 -12.90 -12.71 4.82
CA LEU A 296 -11.92 -13.43 3.99
C LEU A 296 -11.87 -14.94 4.29
N LEU A 297 -12.11 -15.33 5.55
CA LEU A 297 -12.13 -16.72 6.01
C LEU A 297 -13.48 -17.42 5.81
N GLY A 298 -14.56 -16.67 5.62
CA GLY A 298 -15.92 -17.21 5.60
C GLY A 298 -16.25 -18.01 4.34
N GLU A 299 -16.91 -19.15 4.53
CA GLU A 299 -17.36 -20.04 3.44
C GLU A 299 -18.85 -19.87 3.12
N ASP A 300 -19.64 -19.25 4.01
CA ASP A 300 -21.08 -19.03 3.82
C ASP A 300 -21.36 -17.76 3.01
N GLU A 301 -22.13 -17.88 1.92
CA GLU A 301 -22.42 -16.76 1.01
C GLU A 301 -23.35 -15.69 1.63
N GLU A 302 -24.29 -16.10 2.51
CA GLU A 302 -25.20 -15.15 3.13
C GLU A 302 -24.48 -14.32 4.20
N GLU A 303 -23.64 -14.98 5.02
CA GLU A 303 -22.82 -14.32 6.01
C GLU A 303 -21.82 -13.37 5.34
N ALA A 304 -21.11 -13.83 4.30
CA ALA A 304 -20.22 -12.99 3.50
C ALA A 304 -20.93 -11.75 2.93
N SER A 305 -22.16 -11.92 2.47
CA SER A 305 -22.98 -10.80 1.97
C SER A 305 -23.37 -9.81 3.09
N ARG A 306 -23.63 -10.28 4.31
CA ARG A 306 -23.90 -9.42 5.47
C ARG A 306 -22.65 -8.62 5.87
N GLN A 307 -21.51 -9.32 5.99
CA GLN A 307 -20.22 -8.72 6.36
C GLN A 307 -19.73 -7.69 5.33
N ALA A 308 -19.84 -8.00 4.03
CA ALA A 308 -19.47 -7.08 2.96
C ALA A 308 -20.33 -5.80 2.98
N ARG A 309 -21.65 -5.90 3.24
CA ARG A 309 -22.50 -4.72 3.42
C ARG A 309 -22.09 -3.88 4.63
N LYS A 310 -21.70 -4.52 5.73
CA LYS A 310 -21.23 -3.81 6.92
C LYS A 310 -19.91 -3.07 6.65
N LEU A 311 -18.99 -3.67 5.92
CA LEU A 311 -17.76 -3.00 5.48
C LEU A 311 -18.05 -1.81 4.53
N GLU A 312 -19.04 -1.93 3.66
CA GLU A 312 -19.49 -0.82 2.81
C GLU A 312 -20.07 0.34 3.65
N GLU A 313 -20.86 0.04 4.69
CA GLU A 313 -21.37 1.05 5.62
C GLU A 313 -20.24 1.79 6.34
N LEU A 314 -19.27 1.05 6.92
CA LEU A 314 -18.11 1.62 7.58
C LEU A 314 -17.24 2.46 6.61
N ASN A 315 -17.09 2.00 5.37
CA ASN A 315 -16.33 2.76 4.38
C ASN A 315 -17.04 4.08 3.99
N ARG A 316 -18.37 4.07 3.89
CA ARG A 316 -19.14 5.30 3.65
C ARG A 316 -19.04 6.26 4.84
N GLU A 317 -19.16 5.74 6.06
CA GLU A 317 -18.97 6.54 7.27
C GLU A 317 -17.57 7.17 7.30
N ARG A 318 -16.53 6.37 7.04
CA ARG A 318 -15.16 6.88 6.92
C ARG A 318 -15.05 8.00 5.88
N GLN A 319 -15.68 7.86 4.70
CA GLN A 319 -15.66 8.90 3.66
C GLN A 319 -16.34 10.19 4.12
N VAL A 320 -17.44 10.10 4.86
CA VAL A 320 -18.11 11.29 5.42
C VAL A 320 -17.21 12.01 6.42
N VAL A 321 -16.56 11.25 7.32
CA VAL A 321 -15.61 11.81 8.29
C VAL A 321 -14.41 12.44 7.57
N GLU A 322 -13.84 11.75 6.57
CA GLU A 322 -12.72 12.23 5.75
C GLU A 322 -13.05 13.55 5.05
N ASP A 323 -14.20 13.63 4.39
CA ASP A 323 -14.64 14.86 3.69
C ASP A 323 -14.97 16.01 4.67
N GLY A 324 -15.41 15.69 5.88
CA GLY A 324 -15.57 16.67 6.97
C GLY A 324 -14.24 17.30 7.36
N ILE A 325 -13.28 16.46 7.77
CA ILE A 325 -11.94 16.88 8.18
C ILE A 325 -11.23 17.64 7.05
N LEU A 326 -11.33 17.15 5.80
CA LEU A 326 -10.72 17.81 4.64
C LEU A 326 -11.26 19.22 4.44
N ARG A 327 -12.58 19.42 4.52
CA ARG A 327 -13.20 20.75 4.37
C ARG A 327 -12.75 21.69 5.46
N GLU A 328 -12.73 21.25 6.71
CA GLU A 328 -12.28 22.06 7.85
C GLU A 328 -10.80 22.44 7.73
N ALA A 329 -9.93 21.48 7.39
CA ALA A 329 -8.51 21.73 7.22
C ALA A 329 -8.23 22.72 6.07
N VAL A 330 -8.92 22.56 4.94
CA VAL A 330 -8.82 23.50 3.81
C VAL A 330 -9.29 24.90 4.23
N GLN A 331 -10.41 25.01 4.93
CA GLN A 331 -10.93 26.29 5.41
C GLN A 331 -9.97 26.97 6.39
N GLN A 332 -9.32 26.20 7.28
CA GLN A 332 -8.29 26.73 8.16
C GLN A 332 -7.14 27.34 7.35
N VAL A 333 -6.58 26.58 6.37
CA VAL A 333 -5.48 27.07 5.53
C VAL A 333 -5.88 28.29 4.72
N GLU A 334 -7.09 28.32 4.15
CA GLU A 334 -7.58 29.45 3.35
C GLU A 334 -7.81 30.72 4.20
N SER A 335 -8.10 30.55 5.50
CA SER A 335 -8.24 31.67 6.44
C SER A 335 -6.91 32.24 6.95
N TRP A 336 -5.80 31.55 6.72
CA TRP A 336 -4.49 32.00 7.20
C TRP A 336 -4.02 33.26 6.47
N PRO A 337 -3.25 34.15 7.15
CA PRO A 337 -2.56 35.24 6.48
C PRO A 337 -1.54 34.71 5.47
N GLU A 338 -1.17 35.52 4.48
CA GLU A 338 -0.25 35.13 3.40
C GLU A 338 1.08 34.59 3.93
N SER A 339 1.60 35.17 5.03
CA SER A 339 2.83 34.71 5.69
C SER A 339 2.76 33.26 6.21
N MET A 340 1.58 32.76 6.52
CA MET A 340 1.37 31.36 6.90
C MET A 340 1.09 30.47 5.69
N ARG A 341 0.34 30.97 4.70
CA ARG A 341 0.05 30.22 3.47
C ARG A 341 1.28 30.01 2.60
N SER A 342 2.27 30.92 2.67
CA SER A 342 3.56 30.78 1.98
C SER A 342 4.56 29.82 2.66
N ARG A 343 4.25 29.29 3.84
CA ARG A 343 5.12 28.32 4.54
C ARG A 343 5.33 27.08 3.69
N ARG A 344 6.51 26.46 3.77
CA ARG A 344 6.90 25.28 2.99
C ARG A 344 6.35 23.96 3.52
N ALA A 345 5.78 23.94 4.71
CA ALA A 345 5.02 22.82 5.27
C ALA A 345 3.82 23.33 6.06
N TYR A 346 2.79 22.52 6.19
CA TYR A 346 1.62 22.83 6.98
C TYR A 346 1.45 21.86 8.15
N VAL A 347 1.22 22.42 9.35
CA VAL A 347 0.78 21.67 10.53
C VAL A 347 -0.60 22.21 10.91
N ILE A 348 -1.61 21.37 10.79
CA ILE A 348 -3.02 21.75 10.98
C ILE A 348 -3.58 20.88 12.09
N ALA A 349 -4.28 21.48 13.03
CA ALA A 349 -4.86 20.75 14.16
C ALA A 349 -6.37 20.96 14.24
N GLY A 350 -7.07 19.92 14.64
CA GLY A 350 -8.50 19.96 14.91
C GLY A 350 -8.86 19.11 16.12
N ALA A 351 -9.64 19.72 17.02
CA ALA A 351 -10.29 18.98 18.08
C ALA A 351 -11.35 18.07 17.46
N ASP A 352 -11.56 16.91 18.06
CA ASP A 352 -12.57 15.93 17.63
C ASP A 352 -12.35 15.30 16.23
N TRP A 353 -11.21 15.52 15.59
CA TRP A 353 -10.86 14.79 14.38
C TRP A 353 -10.55 13.31 14.69
N ASN A 354 -10.99 12.44 13.82
CA ASN A 354 -10.73 11.00 13.99
C ASN A 354 -9.28 10.67 13.61
N GLU A 355 -8.50 10.14 14.58
CA GLU A 355 -7.08 9.81 14.42
C GLU A 355 -6.83 8.71 13.37
N GLY A 356 -7.79 7.80 13.14
CA GLY A 356 -7.72 6.76 12.11
C GLY A 356 -7.86 7.29 10.68
N VAL A 357 -8.34 8.56 10.51
CA VAL A 357 -8.67 9.15 9.22
C VAL A 357 -7.72 10.29 8.83
N ILE A 358 -7.13 11.02 9.80
CA ILE A 358 -6.27 12.20 9.51
C ILE A 358 -5.12 11.88 8.54
N GLY A 359 -4.54 10.68 8.57
CA GLY A 359 -3.47 10.29 7.64
C GLY A 359 -3.92 10.25 6.18
N ILE A 360 -5.18 9.89 5.91
CA ILE A 360 -5.75 9.92 4.54
C ILE A 360 -5.94 11.37 4.09
N VAL A 361 -6.49 12.19 4.98
CA VAL A 361 -6.71 13.62 4.70
C VAL A 361 -5.39 14.35 4.47
N ALA A 362 -4.33 14.02 5.24
CA ALA A 362 -2.99 14.58 5.04
C ALA A 362 -2.48 14.30 3.61
N SER A 363 -2.69 13.07 3.07
CA SER A 363 -2.33 12.75 1.68
C SER A 363 -3.05 13.65 0.67
N ARG A 364 -4.37 13.83 0.83
CA ARG A 364 -5.18 14.70 -0.07
C ARG A 364 -4.74 16.17 0.00
N LEU A 365 -4.32 16.63 1.18
CA LEU A 365 -3.81 18.00 1.35
C LEU A 365 -2.42 18.17 0.74
N VAL A 366 -1.55 17.15 0.81
CA VAL A 366 -0.25 17.15 0.10
C VAL A 366 -0.47 17.28 -1.41
N GLU A 367 -1.40 16.52 -1.98
CA GLU A 367 -1.76 16.62 -3.40
C GLU A 367 -2.31 18.01 -3.76
N ARG A 368 -3.16 18.58 -2.90
CA ARG A 368 -3.76 19.90 -3.13
C ARG A 368 -2.77 21.04 -3.04
N PHE A 369 -1.87 21.01 -2.04
CA PHE A 369 -0.99 22.14 -1.72
C PHE A 369 0.45 21.95 -2.17
N ALA A 370 0.82 20.76 -2.69
CA ALA A 370 2.17 20.39 -3.15
C ALA A 370 3.26 20.64 -2.08
N ARG A 371 2.97 20.34 -0.81
CA ARG A 371 3.92 20.48 0.32
C ARG A 371 3.68 19.45 1.40
N PRO A 372 4.65 19.21 2.29
CA PRO A 372 4.45 18.35 3.45
C PRO A 372 3.30 18.86 4.32
N VAL A 373 2.43 17.94 4.77
CA VAL A 373 1.30 18.26 5.63
C VAL A 373 1.29 17.30 6.81
N VAL A 374 1.16 17.86 8.00
CA VAL A 374 0.92 17.14 9.26
C VAL A 374 -0.46 17.55 9.78
N LEU A 375 -1.32 16.57 10.02
CA LEU A 375 -2.57 16.76 10.74
C LEU A 375 -2.44 16.24 12.16
N VAL A 376 -2.96 16.99 13.11
CA VAL A 376 -2.96 16.64 14.53
C VAL A 376 -4.39 16.61 15.04
N ALA A 377 -4.79 15.50 15.62
CA ALA A 377 -6.14 15.25 16.13
C ALA A 377 -6.10 14.92 17.61
N GLY A 378 -7.07 15.40 18.37
CA GLY A 378 -7.25 15.03 19.77
C GLY A 378 -8.30 15.88 20.45
N SER A 379 -8.98 15.29 21.45
CA SER A 379 -9.97 15.99 22.27
C SER A 379 -9.50 16.12 23.72
N ASP A 380 -9.02 15.01 24.32
CA ASP A 380 -8.57 14.94 25.69
C ASP A 380 -7.26 14.13 25.75
N GLY A 381 -6.31 14.53 26.58
CA GLY A 381 -5.03 13.83 26.77
C GLY A 381 -4.05 13.99 25.62
N ASP A 382 -3.40 12.89 25.21
CA ASP A 382 -2.39 12.93 24.14
C ASP A 382 -3.04 13.05 22.77
N TRP A 383 -2.61 14.06 22.02
CA TRP A 383 -3.01 14.24 20.64
C TRP A 383 -2.18 13.37 19.70
N LYS A 384 -2.79 12.89 18.62
CA LYS A 384 -2.15 12.06 17.60
C LYS A 384 -1.88 12.87 16.34
N GLY A 385 -0.63 12.83 15.89
CA GLY A 385 -0.21 13.44 14.64
C GLY A 385 -0.03 12.40 13.54
N SER A 386 -0.44 12.75 12.31
CA SER A 386 -0.16 11.96 11.11
C SER A 386 0.24 12.87 9.97
N GLY A 387 1.44 12.68 9.44
CA GLY A 387 1.99 13.48 8.36
C GLY A 387 2.15 12.69 7.06
N ARG A 388 2.13 13.45 5.97
CA ARG A 388 2.45 12.98 4.62
C ARG A 388 3.36 13.99 3.93
N SER A 389 4.18 13.52 3.00
CA SER A 389 5.24 14.33 2.41
C SER A 389 5.21 14.35 0.89
N ILE A 390 5.95 15.30 0.34
CA ILE A 390 6.37 15.34 -1.06
C ILE A 390 7.72 14.61 -1.23
N PRO A 391 8.10 14.16 -2.44
CA PRO A 391 9.36 13.43 -2.66
C PRO A 391 10.63 14.17 -2.21
N ALA A 392 10.61 15.50 -2.26
CA ALA A 392 11.76 16.34 -1.90
C ALA A 392 12.01 16.43 -0.39
N PHE A 393 11.04 16.09 0.47
CA PHE A 393 11.14 16.30 1.91
C PHE A 393 11.17 14.99 2.70
N ASP A 394 12.10 14.91 3.66
CA ASP A 394 12.16 13.83 4.64
C ASP A 394 11.29 14.14 5.85
N LEU A 395 10.06 13.60 5.83
CA LEU A 395 9.10 13.82 6.92
C LEU A 395 9.57 13.23 8.25
N HIS A 396 10.17 12.03 8.20
CA HIS A 396 10.69 11.38 9.40
C HIS A 396 11.83 12.20 10.02
N GLY A 397 12.75 12.70 9.21
CA GLY A 397 13.80 13.61 9.67
C GLY A 397 13.23 14.88 10.33
N GLY A 398 12.15 15.44 9.78
CA GLY A 398 11.44 16.58 10.38
C GLY A 398 10.78 16.26 11.73
N VAL A 399 10.21 15.06 11.87
CA VAL A 399 9.62 14.60 13.14
C VAL A 399 10.72 14.32 14.18
N VAL A 400 11.82 13.68 13.78
CA VAL A 400 13.00 13.43 14.65
C VAL A 400 13.59 14.74 15.16
N ALA A 401 13.70 15.78 14.32
CA ALA A 401 14.19 17.10 14.74
C ALA A 401 13.32 17.74 15.84
N CYS A 402 12.05 17.36 15.93
CA CYS A 402 11.11 17.81 16.95
C CYS A 402 10.89 16.80 18.09
N SER A 403 11.73 15.76 18.21
CA SER A 403 11.52 14.62 19.11
C SER A 403 11.37 14.99 20.58
N SER A 404 12.03 16.06 21.05
CA SER A 404 11.91 16.56 22.45
C SER A 404 10.51 17.04 22.83
N LEU A 405 9.65 17.30 21.85
CA LEU A 405 8.27 17.77 22.04
C LEU A 405 7.25 16.62 21.96
N LEU A 406 7.71 15.41 21.61
CA LEU A 406 6.87 14.27 21.29
C LEU A 406 6.99 13.17 22.37
N GLU A 407 5.88 12.48 22.64
CA GLU A 407 5.86 11.32 23.56
C GLU A 407 6.30 10.03 22.85
N ARG A 408 5.82 9.84 21.62
CA ARG A 408 6.15 8.71 20.73
C ARG A 408 6.15 9.19 19.31
N PHE A 409 6.99 8.63 18.48
CA PHE A 409 6.99 8.91 17.05
C PHE A 409 7.58 7.75 16.26
N GLY A 410 7.21 7.68 14.98
CA GLY A 410 7.74 6.69 14.05
C GLY A 410 7.30 6.98 12.63
N GLY A 411 7.88 6.27 11.68
CA GLY A 411 7.53 6.42 10.28
C GLY A 411 8.73 6.37 9.34
N HIS A 412 8.49 6.85 8.14
CA HIS A 412 9.45 6.84 7.05
C HIS A 412 9.46 8.20 6.34
N ARG A 413 10.35 8.36 5.36
CA ARG A 413 10.51 9.58 4.58
C ARG A 413 9.19 10.18 4.07
N ALA A 414 8.24 9.35 3.63
CA ALA A 414 6.99 9.80 3.01
C ALA A 414 5.81 9.96 4.00
N ALA A 415 5.84 9.25 5.12
CA ALA A 415 4.75 9.22 6.10
C ALA A 415 5.29 8.99 7.50
N ALA A 416 4.78 9.76 8.47
CA ALA A 416 5.14 9.61 9.87
C ALA A 416 3.93 9.85 10.78
N GLY A 417 3.96 9.22 11.95
CA GLY A 417 2.97 9.41 13.00
C GLY A 417 3.65 9.71 14.33
N PHE A 418 2.95 10.37 15.23
CA PHE A 418 3.46 10.69 16.56
C PHE A 418 2.33 10.93 17.57
N SER A 419 2.70 10.94 18.85
CA SER A 419 1.85 11.42 19.94
C SER A 419 2.47 12.67 20.54
N ILE A 420 1.65 13.67 20.88
CA ILE A 420 2.08 14.95 21.38
C ILE A 420 1.11 15.47 22.44
N ARG A 421 1.64 16.13 23.48
CA ARG A 421 0.81 16.84 24.46
C ARG A 421 0.30 18.14 23.86
N PRO A 422 -0.95 18.54 24.18
CA PRO A 422 -1.54 19.79 23.67
C PRO A 422 -0.66 21.02 23.91
N GLU A 423 -0.01 21.12 25.07
CA GLU A 423 0.85 22.24 25.43
C GLU A 423 2.08 22.40 24.53
N ASN A 424 2.56 21.30 23.91
CA ASN A 424 3.72 21.32 23.02
C ASN A 424 3.36 21.62 21.55
N LEU A 425 2.05 21.65 21.21
CA LEU A 425 1.61 21.70 19.82
C LEU A 425 2.07 22.96 19.08
N GLU A 426 1.98 24.13 19.71
CA GLU A 426 2.37 25.37 19.04
C GLU A 426 3.88 25.43 18.81
N GLU A 427 4.69 24.99 19.76
CA GLU A 427 6.14 24.90 19.61
C GLU A 427 6.52 23.87 18.52
N PHE A 428 5.81 22.74 18.44
CA PHE A 428 5.98 21.76 17.37
C PHE A 428 5.67 22.37 15.99
N LYS A 429 4.57 23.12 15.85
CA LYS A 429 4.21 23.80 14.60
C LYS A 429 5.32 24.72 14.10
N GLU A 430 5.92 25.49 15.00
CA GLU A 430 6.99 26.42 14.66
C GLU A 430 8.28 25.68 14.30
N SER A 431 8.73 24.75 15.16
CA SER A 431 9.97 23.98 14.95
C SER A 431 9.93 23.16 13.67
N PHE A 432 8.81 22.46 13.42
CA PHE A 432 8.62 21.70 12.18
C PHE A 432 8.62 22.59 10.93
N THR A 433 7.99 23.75 11.01
CA THR A 433 7.96 24.73 9.90
C THR A 433 9.35 25.31 9.60
N ILE A 434 10.14 25.59 10.64
CA ILE A 434 11.54 26.05 10.50
C ILE A 434 12.35 24.98 9.79
N PHE A 435 12.33 23.74 10.28
CA PHE A 435 13.03 22.61 9.64
C PHE A 435 12.64 22.44 8.16
N ALA A 436 11.34 22.51 7.85
CA ALA A 436 10.88 22.40 6.47
C ALA A 436 11.33 23.59 5.60
N THR A 437 11.43 24.78 6.18
CA THR A 437 11.90 25.98 5.47
C THR A 437 13.40 25.90 5.14
N GLU A 438 14.19 25.28 6.00
CA GLU A 438 15.62 25.04 5.76
C GLU A 438 15.86 23.92 4.74
N ALA A 439 15.00 22.88 4.76
CA ALA A 439 15.16 21.69 3.94
C ALA A 439 14.61 21.82 2.51
N LEU A 440 13.65 22.72 2.26
CA LEU A 440 12.96 22.89 0.98
C LEU A 440 13.24 24.24 0.35
N SER A 441 13.22 24.28 -0.96
CA SER A 441 13.19 25.50 -1.79
C SER A 441 11.81 25.65 -2.46
N ASP A 442 11.54 26.80 -3.07
CA ASP A 442 10.26 27.03 -3.77
C ASP A 442 10.12 26.13 -5.02
N VAL A 443 11.23 25.72 -5.62
CA VAL A 443 11.24 24.78 -6.77
C VAL A 443 10.77 23.39 -6.36
N ASP A 444 11.05 22.97 -5.13
CA ASP A 444 10.62 21.66 -4.60
C ASP A 444 9.12 21.57 -4.38
N LEU A 445 8.43 22.70 -4.31
CA LEU A 445 6.98 22.81 -4.13
C LEU A 445 6.20 22.85 -5.44
N VAL A 446 6.89 22.85 -6.58
CA VAL A 446 6.24 22.80 -7.90
C VAL A 446 6.02 21.34 -8.29
N PRO A 447 4.76 20.92 -8.53
CA PRO A 447 4.48 19.56 -8.98
C PRO A 447 5.20 19.24 -10.29
N VAL A 448 5.88 18.08 -10.35
CA VAL A 448 6.58 17.63 -11.55
C VAL A 448 5.90 16.38 -12.09
N THR A 449 5.42 16.45 -13.32
CA THR A 449 4.90 15.28 -14.06
C THR A 449 6.03 14.59 -14.80
N LYS A 450 6.31 13.32 -14.43
CA LYS A 450 7.25 12.49 -15.19
C LYS A 450 6.59 11.97 -16.45
N VAL A 451 7.21 12.21 -17.59
CA VAL A 451 6.76 11.77 -18.91
C VAL A 451 7.55 10.54 -19.33
N ASP A 452 6.85 9.46 -19.69
CA ASP A 452 7.50 8.23 -20.17
C ASP A 452 7.90 8.30 -21.64
N ALA A 453 7.10 8.97 -22.50
CA ALA A 453 7.44 9.13 -23.91
C ALA A 453 6.74 10.34 -24.53
N ILE A 454 7.36 10.89 -25.59
CA ILE A 454 6.77 11.92 -26.43
C ILE A 454 6.10 11.25 -27.62
N VAL A 455 4.85 11.60 -27.87
CA VAL A 455 4.11 11.12 -29.04
C VAL A 455 4.70 11.80 -30.28
N PRO A 456 5.29 11.04 -31.24
CA PRO A 456 5.82 11.64 -32.45
C PRO A 456 4.73 12.34 -33.29
N PRO A 457 5.08 13.40 -34.05
CA PRO A 457 4.15 14.04 -34.96
C PRO A 457 3.47 13.02 -35.88
N ARG A 458 2.18 13.25 -36.18
CA ARG A 458 1.36 12.37 -37.02
C ARG A 458 1.15 10.93 -36.52
N THR A 459 1.52 10.63 -35.29
CA THR A 459 1.19 9.34 -34.67
C THR A 459 -0.34 9.23 -34.52
N LYS A 460 -0.92 8.17 -35.08
CA LYS A 460 -2.32 7.85 -34.82
C LYS A 460 -2.43 7.07 -33.52
N LEU A 461 -3.07 7.66 -32.51
CA LEU A 461 -3.40 6.99 -31.26
C LEU A 461 -4.52 5.98 -31.52
N LYS A 462 -4.14 4.76 -31.92
CA LYS A 462 -5.06 3.67 -32.23
C LYS A 462 -5.19 2.72 -31.04
N LEU A 463 -6.23 1.90 -31.08
CA LEU A 463 -6.48 0.86 -30.08
C LEU A 463 -5.29 -0.11 -29.92
N ASP A 464 -4.63 -0.46 -31.04
CA ASP A 464 -3.46 -1.35 -31.02
C ASP A 464 -2.34 -0.81 -30.12
N LEU A 465 -2.06 0.51 -30.17
CA LEU A 465 -1.09 1.14 -29.28
C LEU A 465 -1.55 1.08 -27.81
N CYS A 466 -2.83 1.29 -27.53
CA CYS A 466 -3.37 1.16 -26.17
C CYS A 466 -3.23 -0.27 -25.65
N GLN A 467 -3.50 -1.27 -26.47
CA GLN A 467 -3.34 -2.68 -26.13
C GLN A 467 -1.87 -3.04 -25.90
N GLU A 468 -0.96 -2.49 -26.70
CA GLU A 468 0.48 -2.68 -26.52
C GLU A 468 0.97 -2.06 -25.21
N LEU A 469 0.57 -0.82 -24.91
CA LEU A 469 0.89 -0.17 -23.63
C LEU A 469 0.25 -0.88 -22.42
N ALA A 470 -0.91 -1.48 -22.59
CA ALA A 470 -1.56 -2.27 -21.57
C ALA A 470 -0.76 -3.53 -21.17
N ARG A 471 0.14 -4.04 -22.05
CA ARG A 471 1.08 -5.13 -21.71
C ARG A 471 2.08 -4.75 -20.62
N LEU A 472 2.27 -3.46 -20.35
CA LEU A 472 3.11 -2.95 -19.26
C LEU A 472 2.45 -3.11 -17.89
N ALA A 473 1.13 -3.35 -17.82
CA ALA A 473 0.42 -3.65 -16.56
C ALA A 473 0.96 -4.94 -15.90
N PRO A 474 0.78 -5.12 -14.57
CA PRO A 474 0.02 -4.28 -13.64
C PRO A 474 0.75 -2.98 -13.28
N PHE A 475 -0.01 -1.89 -13.19
CA PHE A 475 0.52 -0.58 -12.82
C PHE A 475 0.36 -0.30 -11.33
N GLY A 476 1.34 0.38 -10.73
CA GLY A 476 1.39 0.75 -9.33
C GLY A 476 2.75 1.32 -8.96
N ILE A 477 3.14 1.23 -7.70
CA ILE A 477 4.47 1.70 -7.25
C ILE A 477 5.56 0.93 -7.99
N GLY A 478 6.62 1.64 -8.40
CA GLY A 478 7.73 1.10 -9.21
C GLY A 478 7.39 0.92 -10.69
N ASN A 479 6.12 0.74 -11.06
CA ASN A 479 5.64 0.65 -12.43
C ASN A 479 4.38 1.53 -12.63
N PRO A 480 4.50 2.86 -12.63
CA PRO A 480 3.36 3.77 -12.77
C PRO A 480 2.66 3.61 -14.12
N GLY A 481 1.41 4.07 -14.20
CA GLY A 481 0.70 4.21 -15.48
C GLY A 481 1.51 5.01 -16.49
N VAL A 482 1.37 4.69 -17.78
CA VAL A 482 2.17 5.36 -18.82
C VAL A 482 1.67 6.78 -19.05
N THR A 483 2.57 7.75 -18.90
CA THR A 483 2.32 9.17 -19.18
C THR A 483 2.96 9.56 -20.50
N LEU A 484 2.14 9.95 -21.48
CA LEU A 484 2.59 10.39 -22.78
C LEU A 484 2.45 11.92 -22.92
N LEU A 485 3.46 12.58 -23.48
CA LEU A 485 3.39 13.98 -23.87
C LEU A 485 3.07 14.09 -25.35
N ALA A 486 1.96 14.73 -25.68
CA ALA A 486 1.58 15.08 -27.04
C ALA A 486 1.75 16.59 -27.23
N PRO A 487 2.89 17.07 -27.74
CA PRO A 487 3.13 18.50 -27.91
C PRO A 487 2.31 19.07 -29.07
N GLY A 488 1.92 20.35 -28.94
CA GLY A 488 1.24 21.08 -30.03
C GLY A 488 -0.17 20.61 -30.36
N CYS A 489 -0.87 19.94 -29.42
CA CYS A 489 -2.27 19.57 -29.66
C CYS A 489 -3.21 20.80 -29.56
N GLU A 490 -4.20 20.79 -30.42
CA GLU A 490 -5.36 21.68 -30.35
C GLU A 490 -6.52 20.96 -29.68
N LEU A 491 -7.14 21.61 -28.68
CA LEU A 491 -8.31 21.08 -27.98
C LEU A 491 -9.57 21.76 -28.50
N THR A 492 -10.54 20.96 -28.95
CA THR A 492 -11.83 21.45 -29.46
C THR A 492 -12.99 20.76 -28.74
N ASP A 493 -14.20 21.30 -28.91
CA ASP A 493 -15.45 20.72 -28.37
C ASP A 493 -15.41 20.47 -26.85
N LEU A 494 -14.87 21.45 -26.10
CA LEU A 494 -14.76 21.35 -24.64
C LEU A 494 -16.15 21.34 -24.00
N ALA A 495 -16.43 20.31 -23.21
CA ALA A 495 -17.70 20.15 -22.49
C ALA A 495 -17.48 19.54 -21.11
N GLY A 496 -18.15 20.09 -20.10
CA GLY A 496 -18.19 19.49 -18.77
C GLY A 496 -18.92 18.14 -18.77
N CYS A 497 -18.45 17.18 -17.97
CA CYS A 497 -19.11 15.90 -17.76
C CYS A 497 -18.94 15.44 -16.30
N GLY A 498 -19.71 14.42 -15.87
CA GLY A 498 -19.65 13.91 -14.50
C GLY A 498 -20.00 14.99 -13.46
N ASP A 499 -21.18 15.61 -13.57
CA ASP A 499 -21.64 16.70 -12.70
C ASP A 499 -20.66 17.89 -12.63
N GLY A 500 -19.99 18.16 -13.74
CA GLY A 500 -19.03 19.26 -13.84
C GLY A 500 -17.65 19.00 -13.23
N LYS A 501 -17.39 17.76 -12.77
CA LYS A 501 -16.11 17.37 -12.16
C LYS A 501 -15.02 17.02 -13.16
N HIS A 502 -15.37 16.83 -14.43
CA HIS A 502 -14.46 16.37 -15.47
C HIS A 502 -14.70 17.19 -16.75
N LEU A 503 -13.68 17.26 -17.60
CA LEU A 503 -13.75 17.95 -18.88
C LEU A 503 -13.58 16.93 -20.03
N ARG A 504 -14.54 16.86 -20.94
CA ARG A 504 -14.44 16.08 -22.19
C ARG A 504 -14.13 17.02 -23.34
N PHE A 505 -13.24 16.61 -24.24
CA PHE A 505 -12.84 17.39 -25.42
C PHE A 505 -12.37 16.49 -26.55
N ARG A 506 -12.23 17.06 -27.76
CA ARG A 506 -11.52 16.42 -28.87
C ARG A 506 -10.09 16.93 -28.94
N VAL A 507 -9.18 16.05 -29.33
CA VAL A 507 -7.77 16.36 -29.52
C VAL A 507 -7.45 16.33 -31.01
N ARG A 508 -6.77 17.36 -31.51
CA ARG A 508 -6.18 17.39 -32.84
C ARG A 508 -4.67 17.49 -32.72
N LEU A 509 -3.96 16.62 -33.42
CA LEU A 509 -2.50 16.61 -33.50
C LEU A 509 -2.11 16.96 -34.94
N ASP A 510 -1.31 18.00 -35.14
CA ASP A 510 -0.91 18.49 -36.48
C ASP A 510 -2.09 18.65 -37.44
N GLY A 511 -3.22 19.17 -36.97
CA GLY A 511 -4.43 19.35 -37.76
C GLY A 511 -5.25 18.08 -38.00
N CYS A 512 -4.78 16.90 -37.59
CA CYS A 512 -5.51 15.62 -37.72
C CYS A 512 -6.28 15.32 -36.42
N ASP A 513 -7.50 14.79 -36.58
CA ASP A 513 -8.29 14.31 -35.42
C ASP A 513 -7.59 13.11 -34.76
N ALA A 514 -7.22 13.26 -33.51
CA ALA A 514 -6.60 12.22 -32.67
C ALA A 514 -7.61 11.51 -31.76
N GLY A 515 -8.88 11.95 -31.74
CA GLY A 515 -9.95 11.33 -30.98
C GLY A 515 -10.50 12.20 -29.86
N SER A 516 -11.35 11.60 -29.03
CA SER A 516 -11.92 12.23 -27.82
C SER A 516 -11.10 11.88 -26.58
N ALA A 517 -10.99 12.83 -25.67
CA ALA A 517 -10.29 12.68 -24.40
C ALA A 517 -11.15 13.19 -23.24
N ILE A 518 -10.82 12.73 -22.03
CA ILE A 518 -11.42 13.20 -20.77
C ILE A 518 -10.29 13.60 -19.85
N ALA A 519 -10.38 14.81 -19.31
CA ALA A 519 -9.55 15.25 -18.19
C ALA A 519 -10.34 15.10 -16.88
N PHE A 520 -9.89 14.23 -16.03
CA PHE A 520 -10.53 13.95 -14.74
C PHE A 520 -10.09 14.98 -13.69
N GLY A 521 -11.06 15.47 -12.89
CA GLY A 521 -10.77 16.39 -11.79
C GLY A 521 -10.44 17.83 -12.22
N MET A 522 -10.83 18.24 -13.43
CA MET A 522 -10.52 19.58 -13.98
C MET A 522 -11.77 20.42 -14.15
#